data_6afbebab43ab1fcdcb5b9cdfb0eec594
#
_entry.id   6afbebab43ab1fcdcb5b9cdfb0eec594
#
_cell.length_a   1.000
_cell.length_b   1.000
_cell.length_c   1.000
_cell.angle_alpha   90.00
_cell.angle_beta   90.00
_cell.angle_gamma   90.00
#
_symmetry.space_group_name_H-M   'P 1'
#
loop_
_entity.id
_entity.type
_entity.pdbx_description
1 polymer ?
#
loop_
_entity_poly.entity_id
_entity_poly.type
_entity_poly.pdbx_seq_one_letter_code
_entity_poly.pdbx_strand_id
1 'polypeptide(L)'
;MSIHKEGYKILLFGFLFLVAVNVIVAIFWADHALFKWSFLIVTLLLYVFILFFFRLPVRNLEPDFDLVYSPADGKVVVIEETEETEYFMEMRLQVSIFMSPFNMHSNRYPVSGKIKYISYNPGKNIVAWHPKSSEFNERSTIVIETKGGKEILVRQIAGAMARRIVTYAKKDQEVRQGDELGFIKFGSRVDVFFPLGTEIEVPILQHVRANKSVLARI
;
A
#
# COMPACT_ATOMS: atom_id res chain seq x y z
N MET A 1 -12.91 -2.45 13.32
CA MET A 1 -11.87 -1.53 12.78
C MET A 1 -10.81 -1.40 13.86
N SER A 2 -9.56 -1.65 13.54
CA SER A 2 -8.42 -1.56 14.46
C SER A 2 -7.37 -0.59 13.87
N ILE A 3 -6.35 -0.29 14.65
CA ILE A 3 -5.18 0.48 14.21
C ILE A 3 -4.07 -0.51 13.84
N HIS A 4 -3.43 -0.26 12.71
CA HIS A 4 -2.32 -1.07 12.25
C HIS A 4 -1.08 -0.91 13.15
N LYS A 5 -0.35 -2.00 13.41
CA LYS A 5 0.83 -2.01 14.33
C LYS A 5 1.93 -1.00 13.94
N GLU A 6 2.11 -0.74 12.64
CA GLU A 6 3.07 0.25 12.13
C GLU A 6 2.70 1.69 12.51
N GLY A 7 1.47 1.93 12.95
CA GLY A 7 0.98 3.22 13.44
C GLY A 7 1.25 3.49 14.91
N TYR A 8 1.40 2.46 15.77
CA TYR A 8 1.40 2.65 17.23
C TYR A 8 2.45 3.65 17.72
N LYS A 9 3.69 3.51 17.27
CA LYS A 9 4.77 4.44 17.67
C LYS A 9 4.54 5.85 17.13
N ILE A 10 4.12 5.96 15.86
CA ILE A 10 3.86 7.25 15.21
C ILE A 10 2.72 7.99 15.91
N LEU A 11 1.65 7.27 16.25
CA LEU A 11 0.50 7.84 16.96
C LEU A 11 0.87 8.26 18.39
N LEU A 12 1.60 7.43 19.13
CA LEU A 12 2.02 7.77 20.50
C LEU A 12 2.92 9.01 20.51
N PHE A 13 4.02 8.98 19.75
CA PHE A 13 4.95 10.13 19.72
C PHE A 13 4.34 11.37 19.07
N GLY A 14 3.51 11.20 18.05
CA GLY A 14 2.75 12.29 17.43
C GLY A 14 1.78 12.93 18.41
N PHE A 15 1.06 12.15 19.21
CA PHE A 15 0.19 12.66 20.26
C PHE A 15 0.95 13.48 21.29
N LEU A 16 2.03 12.92 21.87
CA LEU A 16 2.85 13.60 22.85
C LEU A 16 3.43 14.91 22.29
N PHE A 17 3.91 14.89 21.07
CA PHE A 17 4.43 16.09 20.37
C PHE A 17 3.34 17.14 20.21
N LEU A 18 2.16 16.78 19.72
CA LEU A 18 1.06 17.72 19.52
C LEU A 18 0.56 18.31 20.85
N VAL A 19 0.50 17.49 21.92
CA VAL A 19 0.17 17.99 23.27
C VAL A 19 1.19 19.01 23.72
N ALA A 20 2.51 18.71 23.61
CA ALA A 20 3.57 19.63 24.02
C ALA A 20 3.49 20.96 23.26
N VAL A 21 3.30 20.93 21.96
CA VAL A 21 3.17 22.14 21.14
C VAL A 21 1.93 22.95 21.52
N ASN A 22 0.78 22.31 21.74
CA ASN A 22 -0.43 23.01 22.18
C ASN A 22 -0.27 23.64 23.57
N VAL A 23 0.43 22.99 24.51
CA VAL A 23 0.77 23.57 25.82
C VAL A 23 1.65 24.83 25.64
N ILE A 24 2.68 24.76 24.80
CA ILE A 24 3.53 25.90 24.49
C ILE A 24 2.71 27.06 23.90
N VAL A 25 1.84 26.79 22.94
CA VAL A 25 0.94 27.80 22.34
C VAL A 25 0.02 28.39 23.42
N ALA A 26 -0.52 27.57 24.31
CA ALA A 26 -1.40 28.03 25.39
C ALA A 26 -0.69 29.00 26.37
N ILE A 27 0.61 28.79 26.64
CA ILE A 27 1.42 29.63 27.52
C ILE A 27 1.82 30.95 26.83
N PHE A 28 2.41 30.87 25.64
CA PHE A 28 2.97 32.04 24.95
C PHE A 28 1.93 32.95 24.29
N TRP A 29 0.75 32.41 23.95
CA TRP A 29 -0.36 33.16 23.34
C TRP A 29 -1.60 33.13 24.23
N ALA A 30 -1.40 33.30 25.56
CA ALA A 30 -2.50 33.19 26.54
C ALA A 30 -3.66 34.16 26.22
N ASP A 31 -3.36 35.38 25.79
CA ASP A 31 -4.34 36.46 25.52
C ASP A 31 -5.00 36.34 24.12
N HIS A 32 -4.52 35.44 23.25
CA HIS A 32 -5.03 35.29 21.89
C HIS A 32 -5.97 34.07 21.78
N ALA A 33 -7.16 34.14 22.35
CA ALA A 33 -8.10 33.04 22.45
C ALA A 33 -8.44 32.39 21.09
N LEU A 34 -8.71 33.22 20.06
CA LEU A 34 -9.05 32.73 18.73
C LEU A 34 -7.90 31.90 18.13
N PHE A 35 -6.66 32.38 18.26
CA PHE A 35 -5.48 31.65 17.75
C PHE A 35 -5.30 30.30 18.45
N LYS A 36 -5.40 30.26 19.80
CA LYS A 36 -5.27 29.01 20.57
C LYS A 36 -6.27 27.93 20.14
N TRP A 37 -7.54 28.32 20.04
CA TRP A 37 -8.60 27.37 19.69
C TRP A 37 -8.49 26.92 18.22
N SER A 38 -8.18 27.84 17.29
CA SER A 38 -7.93 27.49 15.90
C SER A 38 -6.75 26.52 15.75
N PHE A 39 -5.65 26.77 16.47
CA PHE A 39 -4.47 25.92 16.46
C PHE A 39 -4.79 24.51 17.02
N LEU A 40 -5.52 24.44 18.13
CA LEU A 40 -5.96 23.18 18.72
C LEU A 40 -6.84 22.37 17.74
N ILE A 41 -7.79 23.03 17.07
CA ILE A 41 -8.65 22.36 16.07
C ILE A 41 -7.81 21.81 14.92
N VAL A 42 -6.89 22.58 14.38
CA VAL A 42 -6.02 22.16 13.27
C VAL A 42 -5.16 20.94 13.67
N THR A 43 -4.53 20.99 14.84
CA THR A 43 -3.71 19.90 15.36
C THR A 43 -4.53 18.64 15.66
N LEU A 44 -5.75 18.80 16.16
CA LEU A 44 -6.68 17.70 16.38
C LEU A 44 -7.10 17.04 15.04
N LEU A 45 -7.44 17.84 14.04
CA LEU A 45 -7.79 17.33 12.70
C LEU A 45 -6.60 16.58 12.08
N LEU A 46 -5.39 17.11 12.22
CA LEU A 46 -4.17 16.43 11.77
C LEU A 46 -3.99 15.09 12.47
N TYR A 47 -4.18 15.02 13.79
CA TYR A 47 -4.08 13.78 14.53
C TYR A 47 -5.13 12.75 14.12
N VAL A 48 -6.38 13.19 13.94
CA VAL A 48 -7.47 12.34 13.44
C VAL A 48 -7.15 11.81 12.03
N PHE A 49 -6.56 12.64 11.15
CA PHE A 49 -6.12 12.21 9.82
C PHE A 49 -5.04 11.11 9.91
N ILE A 50 -4.06 11.26 10.81
CA ILE A 50 -3.02 10.23 11.02
C ILE A 50 -3.63 8.94 11.57
N LEU A 51 -4.58 9.02 12.52
CA LEU A 51 -5.33 7.86 13.02
C LEU A 51 -6.07 7.15 11.88
N PHE A 52 -6.74 7.92 11.03
CA PHE A 52 -7.48 7.39 9.88
C PHE A 52 -6.56 6.71 8.85
N PHE A 53 -5.36 7.26 8.65
CA PHE A 53 -4.35 6.68 7.76
C PHE A 53 -3.94 5.26 8.20
N PHE A 54 -3.76 5.04 9.51
CA PHE A 54 -3.38 3.72 10.06
C PHE A 54 -4.56 2.79 10.36
N ARG A 55 -5.79 3.13 9.92
CA ARG A 55 -6.95 2.26 10.11
C ARG A 55 -6.79 0.92 9.39
N LEU A 56 -7.24 -0.14 10.02
CA LEU A 56 -7.28 -1.49 9.48
C LEU A 56 -8.72 -2.02 9.56
N PRO A 57 -9.49 -1.94 8.48
CA PRO A 57 -10.82 -2.54 8.42
C PRO A 57 -10.72 -4.07 8.38
N VAL A 58 -11.58 -4.74 9.10
CA VAL A 58 -11.73 -6.20 8.99
C VAL A 58 -12.42 -6.51 7.66
N ARG A 59 -11.78 -7.34 6.84
CA ARG A 59 -12.31 -7.82 5.56
C ARG A 59 -12.07 -9.30 5.47
N ASN A 60 -13.13 -10.06 5.61
CA ASN A 60 -13.07 -11.51 5.41
C ASN A 60 -13.01 -11.80 3.91
N LEU A 61 -12.15 -12.72 3.54
CA LEU A 61 -12.01 -13.26 2.20
C LEU A 61 -11.97 -14.79 2.32
N GLU A 62 -12.82 -15.46 1.59
CA GLU A 62 -12.67 -16.89 1.33
C GLU A 62 -11.73 -17.03 0.12
N PRO A 63 -10.58 -17.72 0.26
CA PRO A 63 -9.64 -17.88 -0.83
C PRO A 63 -10.26 -18.60 -2.02
N ASP A 64 -10.03 -18.05 -3.20
CA ASP A 64 -10.41 -18.64 -4.48
C ASP A 64 -9.15 -18.76 -5.34
N PHE A 65 -8.86 -19.98 -5.84
CA PHE A 65 -7.62 -20.25 -6.56
C PHE A 65 -7.64 -19.79 -8.01
N ASP A 66 -8.83 -19.52 -8.57
CA ASP A 66 -9.02 -19.07 -9.94
C ASP A 66 -9.06 -17.53 -10.04
N LEU A 67 -9.15 -16.84 -8.90
CA LEU A 67 -9.29 -15.41 -8.83
C LEU A 67 -8.06 -14.74 -8.22
N VAL A 68 -7.69 -13.59 -8.78
CA VAL A 68 -6.69 -12.69 -8.22
C VAL A 68 -7.38 -11.46 -7.65
N TYR A 69 -7.32 -11.29 -6.33
CA TYR A 69 -7.91 -10.13 -5.67
C TYR A 69 -6.95 -8.94 -5.63
N SER A 70 -7.53 -7.73 -5.58
CA SER A 70 -6.73 -6.52 -5.41
C SER A 70 -5.89 -6.59 -4.14
N PRO A 71 -4.57 -6.37 -4.22
CA PRO A 71 -3.69 -6.33 -3.06
C PRO A 71 -3.82 -5.02 -2.26
N ALA A 72 -4.47 -4.00 -2.81
CA ALA A 72 -4.52 -2.66 -2.24
C ALA A 72 -5.87 -1.97 -2.43
N ASP A 73 -6.15 -0.99 -1.59
CA ASP A 73 -7.21 0.00 -1.83
C ASP A 73 -6.64 1.12 -2.71
N GLY A 74 -7.30 1.43 -3.81
CA GLY A 74 -6.81 2.50 -4.67
C GLY A 74 -7.59 2.63 -5.96
N LYS A 75 -6.94 3.28 -6.92
CA LYS A 75 -7.46 3.48 -8.27
C LYS A 75 -6.54 2.80 -9.28
N VAL A 76 -7.10 2.00 -10.17
CA VAL A 76 -6.34 1.40 -11.28
C VAL A 76 -5.89 2.53 -12.22
N VAL A 77 -4.59 2.67 -12.42
CA VAL A 77 -4.00 3.76 -13.22
C VAL A 77 -3.26 3.28 -14.46
N VAL A 78 -2.87 1.99 -14.50
CA VAL A 78 -2.21 1.37 -15.64
C VAL A 78 -2.78 -0.02 -15.84
N ILE A 79 -3.04 -0.41 -17.08
CA ILE A 79 -3.25 -1.78 -17.56
C ILE A 79 -2.54 -1.83 -18.91
N GLU A 80 -1.38 -2.49 -18.96
CA GLU A 80 -0.57 -2.55 -20.18
C GLU A 80 0.34 -3.79 -20.20
N GLU A 81 0.73 -4.21 -21.39
CA GLU A 81 1.80 -5.18 -21.55
C GLU A 81 3.14 -4.45 -21.50
N THR A 82 4.03 -4.91 -20.63
CA THR A 82 5.35 -4.30 -20.44
C THR A 82 6.38 -5.36 -20.10
N GLU A 83 7.64 -5.10 -20.40
CA GLU A 83 8.76 -5.96 -20.01
C GLU A 83 9.00 -5.87 -18.51
N GLU A 84 8.93 -7.00 -17.80
CA GLU A 84 9.32 -7.10 -16.41
C GLU A 84 10.81 -7.46 -16.33
N THR A 85 11.64 -6.50 -15.90
CA THR A 85 13.10 -6.53 -16.02
C THR A 85 13.85 -6.95 -14.73
N GLU A 86 13.15 -7.39 -13.67
CA GLU A 86 13.78 -7.74 -12.39
C GLU A 86 13.82 -9.27 -12.13
N TYR A 87 12.74 -9.96 -12.44
CA TYR A 87 12.61 -11.39 -12.16
C TYR A 87 12.31 -12.20 -13.43
N PHE A 88 11.27 -11.83 -14.19
CA PHE A 88 10.83 -12.60 -15.35
C PHE A 88 11.70 -12.39 -16.58
N MET A 89 12.22 -11.18 -16.79
CA MET A 89 12.96 -10.78 -17.99
C MET A 89 12.19 -11.05 -19.28
N GLU A 90 10.86 -10.82 -19.22
CA GLU A 90 9.93 -11.07 -20.32
C GLU A 90 8.73 -10.14 -20.25
N MET A 91 7.95 -10.11 -21.33
CA MET A 91 6.69 -9.36 -21.40
C MET A 91 5.66 -9.94 -20.44
N ARG A 92 5.06 -9.07 -19.64
CA ARG A 92 3.99 -9.37 -18.67
C ARG A 92 2.86 -8.36 -18.80
N LEU A 93 1.65 -8.76 -18.40
CA LEU A 93 0.53 -7.85 -18.29
C LEU A 93 0.57 -7.19 -16.90
N GLN A 94 0.76 -5.87 -16.87
CA GLN A 94 0.84 -5.07 -15.64
C GLN A 94 -0.49 -4.40 -15.33
N VAL A 95 -0.93 -4.51 -14.07
CA VAL A 95 -2.01 -3.71 -13.49
C VAL A 95 -1.44 -2.90 -12.33
N SER A 96 -1.54 -1.57 -12.41
CA SER A 96 -1.04 -0.65 -11.37
C SER A 96 -2.17 0.00 -10.60
N ILE A 97 -2.08 -0.02 -9.28
CA ILE A 97 -3.07 0.54 -8.36
C ILE A 97 -2.42 1.67 -7.57
N PHE A 98 -2.86 2.90 -7.81
CA PHE A 98 -2.43 4.08 -7.07
C PHE A 98 -3.22 4.22 -5.77
N MET A 99 -2.51 4.41 -4.67
CA MET A 99 -3.06 4.56 -3.33
C MET A 99 -2.90 6.00 -2.85
N SER A 100 -4.00 6.75 -2.74
CA SER A 100 -3.99 8.07 -2.15
C SER A 100 -3.82 7.99 -0.62
N PRO A 101 -3.39 9.06 0.08
CA PRO A 101 -3.26 9.07 1.55
C PRO A 101 -4.56 8.74 2.30
N PHE A 102 -5.72 8.82 1.65
CA PHE A 102 -7.02 8.47 2.23
C PHE A 102 -7.37 6.99 2.09
N ASN A 103 -6.62 6.23 1.32
CA ASN A 103 -6.84 4.80 1.16
C ASN A 103 -6.24 4.00 2.33
N MET A 104 -6.60 2.73 2.45
CA MET A 104 -5.93 1.80 3.35
C MET A 104 -4.57 1.41 2.77
N HIS A 105 -3.51 1.52 3.57
CA HIS A 105 -2.14 1.28 3.12
C HIS A 105 -1.57 -0.10 3.51
N SER A 106 -2.35 -0.96 4.19
CA SER A 106 -2.01 -2.37 4.35
C SER A 106 -2.25 -3.10 3.03
N ASN A 107 -1.22 -3.76 2.52
CA ASN A 107 -1.29 -4.57 1.31
C ASN A 107 -1.55 -6.03 1.65
N ARG A 108 -2.22 -6.74 0.76
CA ARG A 108 -2.66 -8.12 0.93
C ARG A 108 -2.08 -9.01 -0.17
N TYR A 109 -1.90 -10.30 0.14
CA TYR A 109 -1.55 -11.27 -0.89
C TYR A 109 -2.73 -11.44 -1.87
N PRO A 110 -2.53 -11.20 -3.18
CA PRO A 110 -3.59 -11.29 -4.18
C PRO A 110 -3.99 -12.74 -4.50
N VAL A 111 -3.09 -13.69 -4.24
CA VAL A 111 -3.25 -15.13 -4.47
C VAL A 111 -2.67 -15.92 -3.30
N SER A 112 -3.11 -17.19 -3.16
CA SER A 112 -2.44 -18.16 -2.30
C SER A 112 -1.33 -18.87 -3.06
N GLY A 113 -0.23 -19.22 -2.37
CA GLY A 113 0.87 -19.97 -2.98
C GLY A 113 2.16 -19.87 -2.19
N LYS A 114 3.27 -20.21 -2.83
CA LYS A 114 4.61 -20.18 -2.24
C LYS A 114 5.40 -18.97 -2.77
N ILE A 115 6.07 -18.25 -1.88
CA ILE A 115 6.93 -17.13 -2.25
C ILE A 115 8.23 -17.68 -2.86
N LYS A 116 8.45 -17.42 -4.16
CA LYS A 116 9.62 -17.86 -4.93
C LYS A 116 10.75 -16.84 -4.88
N TYR A 117 10.37 -15.57 -4.89
CA TYR A 117 11.32 -14.46 -4.97
C TYR A 117 10.87 -13.33 -4.07
N ILE A 118 11.86 -12.68 -3.46
CA ILE A 118 11.69 -11.43 -2.74
C ILE A 118 12.92 -10.57 -2.93
N SER A 119 12.71 -9.30 -3.24
CA SER A 119 13.76 -8.29 -3.38
C SER A 119 13.31 -6.99 -2.75
N TYR A 120 14.25 -6.26 -2.18
CA TYR A 120 14.05 -4.91 -1.69
C TYR A 120 15.09 -3.99 -2.29
N ASN A 121 14.63 -2.96 -2.98
CA ASN A 121 15.48 -1.97 -3.62
C ASN A 121 15.27 -0.61 -2.96
N PRO A 122 16.25 -0.09 -2.21
CA PRO A 122 16.21 1.28 -1.74
C PRO A 122 16.33 2.22 -2.96
N GLY A 123 15.38 3.11 -3.13
CA GLY A 123 15.31 3.96 -4.31
C GLY A 123 15.33 5.45 -3.98
N LYS A 124 15.15 6.26 -5.04
CA LYS A 124 14.92 7.71 -4.97
C LYS A 124 13.44 7.97 -4.73
N ASN A 125 13.10 9.03 -3.98
CA ASN A 125 11.71 9.36 -3.64
C ASN A 125 11.07 10.24 -4.73
N ILE A 126 10.62 9.65 -5.83
CA ILE A 126 9.83 10.32 -6.87
C ILE A 126 8.34 10.11 -6.60
N VAL A 127 7.49 10.98 -7.11
CA VAL A 127 6.03 10.88 -6.92
C VAL A 127 5.48 9.58 -7.51
N ALA A 128 4.66 8.85 -6.75
CA ALA A 128 4.24 7.47 -7.10
C ALA A 128 3.42 7.36 -8.40
N TRP A 129 2.75 8.42 -8.84
CA TRP A 129 2.02 8.40 -10.12
C TRP A 129 2.90 8.67 -11.36
N HIS A 130 4.19 8.99 -11.18
CA HIS A 130 5.09 9.17 -12.32
C HIS A 130 5.40 7.80 -12.96
N PRO A 131 5.37 7.65 -14.31
CA PRO A 131 5.63 6.37 -14.98
C PRO A 131 6.94 5.70 -14.55
N LYS A 132 8.02 6.48 -14.38
CA LYS A 132 9.34 5.98 -13.94
C LYS A 132 9.45 5.70 -12.44
N SER A 133 8.38 5.85 -11.65
CA SER A 133 8.43 5.59 -10.19
C SER A 133 8.69 4.12 -9.88
N SER A 134 8.27 3.20 -10.73
CA SER A 134 8.52 1.76 -10.58
C SER A 134 10.00 1.39 -10.64
N GLU A 135 10.81 2.18 -11.35
CA GLU A 135 12.24 1.91 -11.54
C GLU A 135 13.11 2.59 -10.48
N PHE A 136 12.77 3.81 -10.09
CA PHE A 136 13.64 4.68 -9.28
C PHE A 136 13.27 4.76 -7.81
N ASN A 137 12.02 4.47 -7.43
CA ASN A 137 11.58 4.58 -6.05
C ASN A 137 11.94 3.35 -5.22
N GLU A 138 11.96 3.54 -3.89
CA GLU A 138 11.98 2.44 -2.94
C GLU A 138 10.89 1.43 -3.32
N ARG A 139 11.27 0.18 -3.52
CA ARG A 139 10.34 -0.87 -3.93
C ARG A 139 10.65 -2.21 -3.27
N SER A 140 9.61 -2.98 -3.06
CA SER A 140 9.69 -4.40 -2.66
C SER A 140 8.98 -5.23 -3.71
N THR A 141 9.68 -6.20 -4.28
CA THR A 141 9.18 -7.12 -5.30
C THR A 141 9.01 -8.51 -4.71
N ILE A 142 7.83 -9.10 -4.84
CA ILE A 142 7.49 -10.42 -4.31
C ILE A 142 6.87 -11.24 -5.45
N VAL A 143 7.37 -12.45 -5.70
CA VAL A 143 6.78 -13.40 -6.65
C VAL A 143 6.17 -14.57 -5.90
N ILE A 144 4.91 -14.87 -6.21
CA ILE A 144 4.13 -15.92 -5.62
C ILE A 144 3.80 -16.96 -6.71
N GLU A 145 4.24 -18.18 -6.52
CA GLU A 145 3.84 -19.32 -7.35
C GLU A 145 2.56 -19.92 -6.77
N THR A 146 1.50 -19.91 -7.56
CA THR A 146 0.22 -20.53 -7.21
C THR A 146 0.30 -22.05 -7.27
N LYS A 147 -0.66 -22.75 -6.69
CA LYS A 147 -0.75 -24.22 -6.80
C LYS A 147 -0.86 -24.71 -8.25
N GLY A 148 -1.40 -23.88 -9.16
CA GLY A 148 -1.47 -24.16 -10.58
C GLY A 148 -0.18 -23.89 -11.35
N GLY A 149 0.92 -23.53 -10.67
CA GLY A 149 2.22 -23.23 -11.29
C GLY A 149 2.30 -21.86 -11.96
N LYS A 150 1.28 -21.02 -11.87
CA LYS A 150 1.33 -19.64 -12.36
C LYS A 150 2.05 -18.74 -11.37
N GLU A 151 2.95 -17.91 -11.86
CA GLU A 151 3.68 -16.94 -11.04
C GLU A 151 3.09 -15.54 -11.20
N ILE A 152 2.72 -14.95 -10.07
CA ILE A 152 2.19 -13.58 -9.94
C ILE A 152 3.20 -12.74 -9.19
N LEU A 153 3.65 -11.64 -9.80
CA LEU A 153 4.55 -10.71 -9.15
C LEU A 153 3.76 -9.53 -8.59
N VAL A 154 4.03 -9.20 -7.33
CA VAL A 154 3.50 -8.01 -6.64
C VAL A 154 4.66 -7.09 -6.31
N ARG A 155 4.61 -5.86 -6.80
CA ARG A 155 5.63 -4.83 -6.53
C ARG A 155 5.01 -3.69 -5.74
N GLN A 156 5.45 -3.53 -4.50
CA GLN A 156 5.13 -2.37 -3.67
C GLN A 156 6.09 -1.24 -4.03
N ILE A 157 5.58 -0.03 -4.27
CA ILE A 157 6.36 1.12 -4.69
C ILE A 157 6.01 2.30 -3.77
N ALA A 158 7.02 2.86 -3.11
CA ALA A 158 6.88 4.05 -2.30
C ALA A 158 6.74 5.31 -3.16
N GLY A 159 5.92 6.26 -2.73
CA GLY A 159 5.82 7.59 -3.37
C GLY A 159 6.78 8.61 -2.75
N ALA A 160 6.72 9.87 -3.22
CA ALA A 160 7.58 10.96 -2.75
C ALA A 160 7.47 11.25 -1.25
N MET A 161 6.31 11.05 -0.65
CA MET A 161 6.08 11.19 0.79
C MET A 161 6.30 9.89 1.56
N ALA A 162 6.24 8.74 0.87
CA ALA A 162 6.47 7.44 1.44
C ALA A 162 7.97 7.23 1.60
N ARG A 163 8.42 7.05 2.84
CA ARG A 163 9.84 6.82 3.14
C ARG A 163 10.11 5.40 3.61
N ARG A 164 9.11 4.51 3.61
CA ARG A 164 9.31 3.13 4.06
C ARG A 164 8.22 2.18 3.60
N ILE A 165 8.65 1.16 2.91
CA ILE A 165 7.91 -0.07 2.66
C ILE A 165 8.26 -1.05 3.79
N VAL A 166 7.22 -1.63 4.40
CA VAL A 166 7.36 -2.76 5.32
C VAL A 166 6.76 -3.97 4.62
N THR A 167 7.57 -4.97 4.32
CA THR A 167 7.09 -6.26 3.83
C THR A 167 7.23 -7.32 4.92
N TYR A 168 6.22 -8.20 5.02
CA TYR A 168 6.23 -9.35 5.93
C TYR A 168 6.53 -10.66 5.21
N ALA A 169 6.62 -10.62 3.88
CA ALA A 169 6.95 -11.74 3.04
C ALA A 169 8.35 -12.30 3.36
N LYS A 170 8.48 -13.63 3.32
CA LYS A 170 9.76 -14.34 3.44
C LYS A 170 9.87 -15.35 2.31
N LYS A 171 11.08 -15.51 1.76
CA LYS A 171 11.33 -16.52 0.73
C LYS A 171 10.92 -17.91 1.23
N ASP A 172 10.37 -18.71 0.35
CA ASP A 172 9.89 -20.08 0.58
C ASP A 172 8.69 -20.20 1.54
N GLN A 173 8.10 -19.09 1.99
CA GLN A 173 6.91 -19.08 2.82
C GLN A 173 5.66 -19.43 2.00
N GLU A 174 4.81 -20.30 2.55
CA GLU A 174 3.44 -20.48 2.08
C GLU A 174 2.58 -19.31 2.57
N VAL A 175 1.82 -18.72 1.65
CA VAL A 175 0.94 -17.59 1.93
C VAL A 175 -0.48 -17.87 1.51
N ARG A 176 -1.42 -17.29 2.25
CA ARG A 176 -2.84 -17.39 1.96
C ARG A 176 -3.33 -16.09 1.34
N GLN A 177 -4.15 -16.19 0.31
CA GLN A 177 -4.84 -15.07 -0.31
C GLN A 177 -5.60 -14.25 0.74
N GLY A 178 -5.43 -12.93 0.71
CA GLY A 178 -6.06 -12.01 1.65
C GLY A 178 -5.27 -11.75 2.93
N ASP A 179 -4.26 -12.56 3.26
CA ASP A 179 -3.38 -12.29 4.39
C ASP A 179 -2.53 -11.03 4.14
N GLU A 180 -1.96 -10.47 5.18
CA GLU A 180 -1.19 -9.25 5.10
C GLU A 180 0.18 -9.48 4.47
N LEU A 181 0.43 -8.83 3.32
CA LEU A 181 1.71 -8.83 2.63
C LEU A 181 2.66 -7.78 3.21
N GLY A 182 2.14 -6.61 3.56
CA GLY A 182 2.95 -5.51 4.06
C GLY A 182 2.20 -4.20 4.20
N PHE A 183 2.95 -3.14 4.45
CA PHE A 183 2.43 -1.79 4.65
C PHE A 183 3.32 -0.74 3.98
N ILE A 184 2.72 0.22 3.24
CA ILE A 184 3.45 1.32 2.63
C ILE A 184 3.04 2.63 3.31
N LYS A 185 4.02 3.41 3.81
CA LYS A 185 3.74 4.66 4.56
C LYS A 185 3.66 5.84 3.60
N PHE A 186 2.50 6.52 3.53
CA PHE A 186 2.23 7.81 2.86
C PHE A 186 2.42 7.87 1.33
N GLY A 187 1.34 7.55 0.60
CA GLY A 187 1.24 7.69 -0.86
C GLY A 187 2.09 6.67 -1.61
N SER A 188 1.45 5.80 -2.37
CA SER A 188 2.11 4.62 -2.91
C SER A 188 1.41 4.07 -4.14
N ARG A 189 2.06 3.09 -4.76
CA ARG A 189 1.51 2.30 -5.85
C ARG A 189 1.82 0.84 -5.62
N VAL A 190 0.92 -0.03 -6.02
CA VAL A 190 1.16 -1.47 -6.10
C VAL A 190 0.96 -1.90 -7.53
N ASP A 191 1.99 -2.52 -8.11
CA ASP A 191 1.91 -3.13 -9.43
C ASP A 191 1.76 -4.65 -9.27
N VAL A 192 0.87 -5.23 -10.06
CA VAL A 192 0.68 -6.68 -10.16
C VAL A 192 0.97 -7.08 -11.60
N PHE A 193 1.87 -8.06 -11.77
CA PHE A 193 2.24 -8.58 -13.08
C PHE A 193 1.72 -9.99 -13.24
N PHE A 194 1.05 -10.21 -14.37
CA PHE A 194 0.41 -11.44 -14.76
C PHE A 194 1.08 -12.04 -16.00
N PRO A 195 0.92 -13.35 -16.26
CA PRO A 195 1.20 -13.91 -17.58
C PRO A 195 0.41 -13.20 -18.67
N LEU A 196 0.97 -13.11 -19.87
CA LEU A 196 0.24 -12.57 -21.03
C LEU A 196 -1.03 -13.36 -21.28
N GLY A 197 -2.08 -12.68 -21.77
CA GLY A 197 -3.38 -13.29 -22.03
C GLY A 197 -4.24 -13.52 -20.79
N THR A 198 -3.81 -13.07 -19.59
CA THR A 198 -4.65 -13.11 -18.39
C THR A 198 -5.85 -12.18 -18.55
N GLU A 199 -7.06 -12.66 -18.23
CA GLU A 199 -8.29 -11.88 -18.31
C GLU A 199 -8.38 -10.90 -17.13
N ILE A 200 -8.38 -9.59 -17.42
CA ILE A 200 -8.50 -8.52 -16.42
C ILE A 200 -9.96 -8.14 -16.24
N GLU A 201 -10.45 -8.20 -15.01
CA GLU A 201 -11.86 -7.95 -14.61
C GLU A 201 -12.15 -6.48 -14.26
N VAL A 202 -11.15 -5.61 -14.28
CA VAL A 202 -11.28 -4.21 -13.88
C VAL A 202 -10.86 -3.27 -15.00
N PRO A 203 -11.65 -2.25 -15.34
CA PRO A 203 -11.21 -1.22 -16.26
C PRO A 203 -10.25 -0.22 -15.61
N ILE A 204 -9.50 0.49 -16.47
CA ILE A 204 -8.68 1.62 -16.04
C ILE A 204 -9.55 2.68 -15.35
N LEU A 205 -8.98 3.37 -14.35
CA LEU A 205 -9.61 4.38 -13.49
C LEU A 205 -10.64 3.82 -12.49
N GLN A 206 -10.94 2.54 -12.47
CA GLN A 206 -11.81 1.94 -11.45
C GLN A 206 -11.18 2.03 -10.06
N HIS A 207 -12.01 2.34 -9.05
CA HIS A 207 -11.64 2.18 -7.65
C HIS A 207 -11.76 0.73 -7.22
N VAL A 208 -10.67 0.18 -6.68
CA VAL A 208 -10.58 -1.20 -6.18
C VAL A 208 -10.33 -1.21 -4.67
N ARG A 209 -10.70 -2.31 -4.04
CA ARG A 209 -10.51 -2.54 -2.60
C ARG A 209 -9.83 -3.88 -2.37
N ALA A 210 -8.78 -3.86 -1.56
CA ALA A 210 -8.10 -5.07 -1.11
C ALA A 210 -9.08 -6.10 -0.54
N ASN A 211 -8.91 -7.37 -0.89
CA ASN A 211 -9.76 -8.50 -0.46
C ASN A 211 -11.24 -8.39 -0.87
N LYS A 212 -11.59 -7.54 -1.83
CA LYS A 212 -12.98 -7.39 -2.31
C LYS A 212 -13.09 -7.35 -3.82
N SER A 213 -12.22 -6.58 -4.47
CA SER A 213 -12.27 -6.43 -5.92
C SER A 213 -11.44 -7.53 -6.57
N VAL A 214 -12.02 -8.26 -7.49
CA VAL A 214 -11.30 -9.19 -8.36
C VAL A 214 -10.57 -8.35 -9.41
N LEU A 215 -9.26 -8.60 -9.59
CA LEU A 215 -8.46 -7.96 -10.63
C LEU A 215 -8.41 -8.79 -11.90
N ALA A 216 -8.29 -10.11 -11.75
CA ALA A 216 -8.08 -11.02 -12.87
C ALA A 216 -8.56 -12.44 -12.55
N ARG A 217 -8.74 -13.23 -13.61
CA ARG A 217 -8.89 -14.72 -13.56
C ARG A 217 -7.61 -15.39 -14.05
N ILE A 218 -7.21 -16.46 -13.35
CA ILE A 218 -5.97 -17.21 -13.65
C ILE A 218 -6.22 -18.71 -13.73
#